data_029992900d6647a04f9a4fef0b0fcd20
#
_entry.id   029992900d6647a04f9a4fef0b0fcd20
#
_cell.length_a   1.000
_cell.length_b   1.000
_cell.length_c   1.000
_cell.angle_alpha   90.00
_cell.angle_beta   90.00
_cell.angle_gamma   90.00
#
_symmetry.space_group_name_H-M   'P 1'
#
loop_
_entity.id
_entity.type
_entity.pdbx_description
1 polymer ?
#
loop_
_entity_poly.entity_id
_entity_poly.type
_entity_poly.pdbx_seq_one_letter_code
_entity_poly.pdbx_strand_id
1 'polypeptide(L)'
;HFRYSFSDQGNVAALCVYPNFVTVAREGLGSSGVKLAVVAASFPTSQTFTEVKIMETSMAVRMGADEIDVVIPVGTFLEGAYDAVIDELKSIRDAAGEATLKVILETGLLKDERNIYRASIIAMESGADFIKTSTGKCQVSATPEAAWVMCRAIRDYYSETGIMIGFKPAGGIVTPDDALLYYFIVKNMLGPKWLTPDYFRIGASRLANNILSELHPGKPAYF
;
A
#
# COMPACT_ATOMS: atom_id res chain seq x y z
N HIS A 1 -6.81 -24.29 0.90
CA HIS A 1 -8.19 -24.01 1.34
C HIS A 1 -8.21 -22.87 2.35
N PHE A 2 -8.06 -21.62 1.90
CA PHE A 2 -8.27 -20.45 2.75
C PHE A 2 -9.73 -19.99 2.64
N ARG A 3 -10.66 -20.75 3.20
CA ARG A 3 -12.01 -20.26 3.45
C ARG A 3 -12.03 -19.67 4.85
N TYR A 4 -11.62 -18.42 4.98
CA TYR A 4 -11.88 -17.64 6.19
C TYR A 4 -13.15 -16.84 5.99
N SER A 5 -14.28 -17.42 6.35
CA SER A 5 -15.49 -16.65 6.56
C SER A 5 -15.43 -16.06 7.97
N PHE A 6 -15.04 -14.82 8.08
CA PHE A 6 -15.30 -14.01 9.27
C PHE A 6 -16.76 -13.56 9.21
N SER A 7 -17.69 -14.52 9.22
CA SER A 7 -19.11 -14.25 8.99
C SER A 7 -19.69 -13.18 9.90
N ASP A 8 -19.11 -13.00 11.09
CA ASP A 8 -19.61 -12.07 12.09
C ASP A 8 -18.78 -10.79 12.22
N GLN A 9 -17.58 -10.70 11.59
CA GLN A 9 -16.64 -9.59 11.75
C GLN A 9 -16.18 -8.95 10.43
N GLY A 10 -16.69 -9.42 9.31
CA GLY A 10 -16.30 -8.97 7.98
C GLY A 10 -15.01 -9.61 7.47
N ASN A 11 -14.57 -9.17 6.31
CA ASN A 11 -13.36 -9.64 5.63
C ASN A 11 -12.25 -8.60 5.71
N VAL A 12 -10.99 -9.04 5.51
CA VAL A 12 -9.91 -8.12 5.20
C VAL A 12 -10.21 -7.42 3.88
N ALA A 13 -9.74 -6.18 3.73
CA ALA A 13 -10.00 -5.38 2.54
C ALA A 13 -9.33 -5.97 1.29
N ALA A 14 -8.11 -6.51 1.42
CA ALA A 14 -7.36 -7.11 0.33
C ALA A 14 -6.40 -8.19 0.81
N LEU A 15 -6.17 -9.18 -0.07
CA LEU A 15 -5.05 -10.11 0.00
C LEU A 15 -3.93 -9.59 -0.91
N CYS A 16 -2.69 -9.47 -0.38
CA CYS A 16 -1.55 -8.99 -1.15
C CYS A 16 -0.55 -10.11 -1.42
N VAL A 17 -0.24 -10.35 -2.70
CA VAL A 17 0.62 -11.46 -3.14
C VAL A 17 1.66 -11.01 -4.17
N TYR A 18 2.64 -11.88 -4.47
CA TYR A 18 3.55 -11.73 -5.61
C TYR A 18 2.85 -12.10 -6.93
N PRO A 19 3.34 -11.61 -8.08
CA PRO A 19 2.67 -11.79 -9.38
C PRO A 19 2.42 -13.26 -9.77
N ASN A 20 3.33 -14.14 -9.43
CA ASN A 20 3.22 -15.58 -9.74
C ASN A 20 2.09 -16.29 -8.97
N PHE A 21 1.50 -15.65 -7.96
CA PHE A 21 0.38 -16.18 -7.17
C PHE A 21 -0.99 -15.63 -7.57
N VAL A 22 -1.07 -14.74 -8.56
CA VAL A 22 -2.33 -14.06 -8.93
C VAL A 22 -3.43 -15.06 -9.25
N THR A 23 -3.18 -16.03 -10.10
CA THR A 23 -4.20 -17.00 -10.52
C THR A 23 -4.73 -17.81 -9.33
N VAL A 24 -3.84 -18.42 -8.56
CA VAL A 24 -4.26 -19.25 -7.41
C VAL A 24 -4.92 -18.42 -6.32
N ALA A 25 -4.49 -17.17 -6.12
CA ALA A 25 -5.11 -16.27 -5.17
C ALA A 25 -6.51 -15.85 -5.63
N ARG A 26 -6.69 -15.54 -6.91
CA ARG A 26 -8.00 -15.20 -7.49
C ARG A 26 -8.99 -16.36 -7.37
N GLU A 27 -8.55 -17.57 -7.70
CA GLU A 27 -9.37 -18.78 -7.51
C GLU A 27 -9.75 -18.99 -6.04
N GLY A 28 -8.79 -18.81 -5.12
CA GLY A 28 -9.02 -18.96 -3.69
C GLY A 28 -9.96 -17.92 -3.10
N LEU A 29 -9.91 -16.68 -3.58
CA LEU A 29 -10.79 -15.60 -3.15
C LEU A 29 -12.22 -15.77 -3.65
N GLY A 30 -12.42 -16.35 -4.84
CA GLY A 30 -13.75 -16.59 -5.40
C GLY A 30 -14.65 -15.34 -5.33
N SER A 31 -15.84 -15.51 -4.74
CA SER A 31 -16.86 -14.45 -4.56
C SER A 31 -16.80 -13.76 -3.20
N SER A 32 -15.67 -13.81 -2.48
CA SER A 32 -15.54 -13.26 -1.11
C SER A 32 -15.69 -11.73 -1.02
N GLY A 33 -15.52 -11.01 -2.14
CA GLY A 33 -15.47 -9.55 -2.17
C GLY A 33 -14.11 -8.97 -1.71
N VAL A 34 -13.17 -9.80 -1.27
CA VAL A 34 -11.80 -9.38 -0.91
C VAL A 34 -11.04 -9.02 -2.17
N LYS A 35 -10.42 -7.85 -2.20
CA LYS A 35 -9.60 -7.39 -3.33
C LYS A 35 -8.31 -8.19 -3.43
N LEU A 36 -7.83 -8.39 -4.65
CA LEU A 36 -6.52 -8.97 -4.91
C LEU A 36 -5.52 -7.87 -5.22
N ALA A 37 -4.64 -7.59 -4.26
CA ALA A 37 -3.51 -6.69 -4.43
C ALA A 37 -2.27 -7.47 -4.85
N VAL A 38 -1.52 -6.95 -5.81
CA VAL A 38 -0.31 -7.58 -6.33
C VAL A 38 0.85 -6.61 -6.26
N VAL A 39 1.97 -7.04 -5.69
CA VAL A 39 3.21 -6.26 -5.79
C VAL A 39 3.82 -6.44 -7.17
N ALA A 40 4.25 -5.36 -7.81
CA ALA A 40 4.77 -5.38 -9.18
C ALA A 40 5.91 -4.36 -9.37
N ALA A 41 6.33 -4.14 -10.60
CA ALA A 41 7.37 -3.21 -10.98
C ALA A 41 8.71 -3.46 -10.27
N SER A 42 9.15 -4.73 -10.29
CA SER A 42 10.39 -5.18 -9.65
C SER A 42 10.39 -4.98 -8.12
N PHE A 43 9.26 -5.24 -7.49
CA PHE A 43 9.19 -5.24 -6.03
C PHE A 43 10.19 -6.24 -5.41
N PRO A 44 10.98 -5.90 -4.36
CA PRO A 44 10.81 -4.71 -3.51
C PRO A 44 11.74 -3.53 -3.85
N THR A 45 12.57 -3.61 -4.86
CA THR A 45 13.67 -2.66 -5.06
C THR A 45 13.44 -1.63 -6.16
N SER A 46 12.49 -1.87 -7.05
CA SER A 46 12.28 -1.05 -8.26
C SER A 46 13.50 -0.98 -9.20
N GLN A 47 14.46 -1.92 -9.07
CA GLN A 47 15.73 -1.91 -9.82
C GLN A 47 15.65 -2.82 -11.06
N THR A 48 14.96 -2.35 -12.08
CA THR A 48 14.92 -2.95 -13.42
C THR A 48 14.56 -1.88 -14.44
N PHE A 49 14.54 -2.26 -15.72
CA PHE A 49 14.12 -1.38 -16.80
C PHE A 49 12.64 -1.00 -16.70
N THR A 50 12.32 0.23 -17.06
CA THR A 50 10.92 0.74 -16.99
C THR A 50 9.97 -0.10 -17.82
N GLU A 51 10.38 -0.57 -18.99
CA GLU A 51 9.58 -1.46 -19.87
C GLU A 51 9.21 -2.78 -19.18
N VAL A 52 10.13 -3.33 -18.37
CA VAL A 52 9.86 -4.55 -17.59
C VAL A 52 8.83 -4.27 -16.49
N LYS A 53 8.93 -3.12 -15.81
CA LYS A 53 7.96 -2.69 -14.80
C LYS A 53 6.55 -2.53 -15.38
N ILE A 54 6.45 -1.89 -16.56
CA ILE A 54 5.22 -1.69 -17.31
C ILE A 54 4.62 -3.06 -17.69
N MET A 55 5.44 -3.95 -18.22
CA MET A 55 5.00 -5.29 -18.62
C MET A 55 4.49 -6.10 -17.44
N GLU A 56 5.24 -6.16 -16.32
CA GLU A 56 4.85 -6.88 -15.11
C GLU A 56 3.53 -6.35 -14.54
N THR A 57 3.38 -5.02 -14.45
CA THR A 57 2.16 -4.35 -14.00
C THR A 57 0.96 -4.73 -14.88
N SER A 58 1.09 -4.57 -16.19
CA SER A 58 0.05 -4.91 -17.16
C SER A 58 -0.32 -6.39 -17.12
N MET A 59 0.65 -7.28 -16.95
CA MET A 59 0.39 -8.72 -16.81
C MET A 59 -0.38 -9.03 -15.53
N ALA A 60 0.00 -8.44 -14.38
CA ALA A 60 -0.69 -8.65 -13.12
C ALA A 60 -2.17 -8.23 -13.22
N VAL A 61 -2.46 -7.08 -13.83
CA VAL A 61 -3.83 -6.60 -14.05
C VAL A 61 -4.62 -7.56 -14.96
N ARG A 62 -4.05 -7.96 -16.11
CA ARG A 62 -4.70 -8.92 -17.03
C ARG A 62 -4.99 -10.28 -16.39
N MET A 63 -4.16 -10.69 -15.43
CA MET A 63 -4.36 -11.93 -14.67
C MET A 63 -5.38 -11.80 -13.54
N GLY A 64 -5.92 -10.60 -13.29
CA GLY A 64 -7.01 -10.36 -12.37
C GLY A 64 -6.64 -9.65 -11.07
N ALA A 65 -5.52 -8.91 -11.02
CA ALA A 65 -5.26 -8.01 -9.90
C ALA A 65 -6.27 -6.85 -9.89
N ASP A 66 -6.86 -6.57 -8.74
CA ASP A 66 -7.72 -5.38 -8.53
C ASP A 66 -6.86 -4.17 -8.15
N GLU A 67 -5.71 -4.42 -7.55
CA GLU A 67 -4.84 -3.40 -6.95
C GLU A 67 -3.37 -3.74 -7.22
N ILE A 68 -2.55 -2.74 -7.50
CA ILE A 68 -1.12 -2.88 -7.77
C ILE A 68 -0.32 -2.04 -6.77
N ASP A 69 0.61 -2.67 -6.05
CA ASP A 69 1.53 -2.00 -5.12
C ASP A 69 2.93 -1.95 -5.79
N VAL A 70 3.46 -0.75 -6.07
CA VAL A 70 4.78 -0.54 -6.71
C VAL A 70 5.68 0.34 -5.86
N VAL A 71 6.99 0.20 -5.99
CA VAL A 71 7.98 1.01 -5.24
C VAL A 71 8.50 2.12 -6.15
N ILE A 72 8.67 3.34 -5.61
CA ILE A 72 9.38 4.39 -6.35
C ILE A 72 10.82 3.96 -6.65
N PRO A 73 11.47 4.45 -7.72
CA PRO A 73 12.90 4.25 -7.94
C PRO A 73 13.71 5.11 -6.95
N VAL A 74 13.90 4.59 -5.73
CA VAL A 74 14.45 5.33 -4.58
C VAL A 74 15.82 5.96 -4.90
N GLY A 75 16.69 5.24 -5.61
CA GLY A 75 18.00 5.77 -6.03
C GLY A 75 17.85 7.03 -6.87
N THR A 76 17.05 6.95 -7.94
CA THR A 76 16.75 8.06 -8.85
C THR A 76 16.12 9.26 -8.12
N PHE A 77 15.21 8.97 -7.18
CA PHE A 77 14.60 10.01 -6.33
C PHE A 77 15.66 10.71 -5.45
N LEU A 78 16.56 9.96 -4.80
CA LEU A 78 17.59 10.53 -3.93
C LEU A 78 18.69 11.30 -4.68
N GLU A 79 18.90 11.01 -5.97
CA GLU A 79 19.75 11.78 -6.88
C GLU A 79 19.10 13.11 -7.31
N GLY A 80 17.82 13.32 -7.01
CA GLY A 80 17.06 14.52 -7.37
C GLY A 80 16.51 14.51 -8.79
N ALA A 81 16.56 13.37 -9.49
CA ALA A 81 16.01 13.21 -10.85
C ALA A 81 14.49 12.99 -10.80
N TYR A 82 13.76 13.97 -10.26
CA TYR A 82 12.32 13.84 -9.97
C TYR A 82 11.47 13.67 -11.23
N ASP A 83 11.84 14.30 -12.34
CA ASP A 83 11.12 14.15 -13.61
C ASP A 83 11.14 12.69 -14.09
N ALA A 84 12.29 12.01 -13.97
CA ALA A 84 12.40 10.59 -14.31
C ALA A 84 11.53 9.70 -13.40
N VAL A 85 11.41 10.05 -12.11
CA VAL A 85 10.49 9.34 -11.19
C VAL A 85 9.03 9.54 -11.62
N ILE A 86 8.65 10.76 -11.97
CA ILE A 86 7.30 11.11 -12.42
C ILE A 86 6.96 10.36 -13.72
N ASP A 87 7.84 10.37 -14.70
CA ASP A 87 7.64 9.72 -15.99
C ASP A 87 7.48 8.19 -15.84
N GLU A 88 8.30 7.58 -14.98
CA GLU A 88 8.19 6.16 -14.67
C GLU A 88 6.86 5.83 -13.99
N LEU A 89 6.47 6.59 -12.95
CA LEU A 89 5.21 6.35 -12.23
C LEU A 89 3.98 6.57 -13.11
N LYS A 90 3.99 7.57 -13.99
CA LYS A 90 2.92 7.78 -14.98
C LYS A 90 2.81 6.61 -15.95
N SER A 91 3.95 6.12 -16.45
CA SER A 91 3.97 4.94 -17.32
C SER A 91 3.42 3.69 -16.62
N ILE A 92 3.71 3.52 -15.34
CA ILE A 92 3.16 2.44 -14.51
C ILE A 92 1.65 2.67 -14.27
N ARG A 93 1.20 3.91 -14.02
CA ARG A 93 -0.23 4.24 -13.91
C ARG A 93 -1.00 3.84 -15.16
N ASP A 94 -0.48 4.21 -16.33
CA ASP A 94 -1.09 3.85 -17.61
C ASP A 94 -1.19 2.32 -17.78
N ALA A 95 -0.15 1.59 -17.39
CA ALA A 95 -0.15 0.13 -17.44
C ALA A 95 -1.09 -0.53 -16.44
N ALA A 96 -1.35 0.11 -15.31
CA ALA A 96 -2.29 -0.36 -14.30
C ALA A 96 -3.76 -0.08 -14.70
N GLY A 97 -4.02 0.85 -15.62
CA GLY A 97 -5.38 1.16 -16.11
C GLY A 97 -6.33 1.53 -14.95
N GLU A 98 -7.42 0.80 -14.81
CA GLU A 98 -8.44 1.04 -13.76
C GLU A 98 -8.10 0.39 -12.40
N ALA A 99 -7.03 -0.40 -12.31
CA ALA A 99 -6.63 -1.00 -11.06
C ALA A 99 -6.13 0.06 -10.07
N THR A 100 -6.45 -0.11 -8.79
CA THR A 100 -5.97 0.80 -7.72
C THR A 100 -4.45 0.75 -7.64
N LEU A 101 -3.80 1.88 -7.91
CA LEU A 101 -2.34 2.01 -7.83
C LEU A 101 -1.91 2.51 -6.45
N LYS A 102 -1.08 1.72 -5.76
CA LYS A 102 -0.48 2.14 -4.49
C LYS A 102 1.03 2.28 -4.65
N VAL A 103 1.52 3.49 -4.43
CA VAL A 103 2.94 3.81 -4.56
C VAL A 103 3.62 3.72 -3.20
N ILE A 104 4.59 2.82 -3.11
CA ILE A 104 5.42 2.60 -1.92
C ILE A 104 6.59 3.57 -1.97
N LEU A 105 6.70 4.42 -0.96
CA LEU A 105 7.76 5.42 -0.88
C LEU A 105 9.07 4.86 -0.32
N GLU A 106 9.01 3.74 0.41
CA GLU A 106 10.12 3.14 1.17
C GLU A 106 10.75 4.15 2.14
N THR A 107 9.90 4.69 3.01
CA THR A 107 10.22 5.84 3.88
C THR A 107 11.49 5.67 4.71
N GLY A 108 11.83 4.43 5.10
CA GLY A 108 13.06 4.12 5.81
C GLY A 108 14.35 4.44 5.03
N LEU A 109 14.29 4.55 3.70
CA LEU A 109 15.42 4.92 2.84
C LEU A 109 15.45 6.40 2.47
N LEU A 110 14.36 7.15 2.67
CA LEU A 110 14.26 8.55 2.25
C LEU A 110 14.97 9.54 3.19
N LYS A 111 15.49 9.07 4.31
CA LYS A 111 16.37 9.77 5.26
C LYS A 111 15.71 10.86 6.12
N ASP A 112 14.84 11.70 5.56
CA ASP A 112 14.26 12.86 6.26
C ASP A 112 12.81 13.14 5.85
N GLU A 113 12.13 13.97 6.65
CA GLU A 113 10.73 14.34 6.43
C GLU A 113 10.50 15.09 5.12
N ARG A 114 11.46 15.91 4.67
CA ARG A 114 11.35 16.68 3.43
C ARG A 114 11.28 15.75 2.23
N ASN A 115 12.11 14.71 2.22
CA ASN A 115 12.10 13.70 1.16
C ASN A 115 10.82 12.87 1.20
N ILE A 116 10.34 12.47 2.39
CA ILE A 116 9.08 11.74 2.53
C ILE A 116 7.91 12.58 2.01
N TYR A 117 7.84 13.85 2.39
CA TYR A 117 6.80 14.77 1.91
C TYR A 117 6.86 14.94 0.38
N ARG A 118 8.05 15.21 -0.17
CA ARG A 118 8.24 15.38 -1.62
C ARG A 118 7.87 14.11 -2.41
N ALA A 119 8.32 12.94 -1.95
CA ALA A 119 7.99 11.67 -2.59
C ALA A 119 6.47 11.40 -2.54
N SER A 120 5.80 11.80 -1.44
CA SER A 120 4.35 11.72 -1.33
C SER A 120 3.65 12.55 -2.40
N ILE A 121 4.05 13.81 -2.55
CA ILE A 121 3.46 14.72 -3.57
C ILE A 121 3.72 14.17 -4.98
N ILE A 122 4.96 13.80 -5.31
CA ILE A 122 5.31 13.22 -6.62
C ILE A 122 4.46 11.98 -6.93
N ALA A 123 4.30 11.07 -5.98
CA ALA A 123 3.50 9.88 -6.17
C ALA A 123 2.02 10.21 -6.46
N MET A 124 1.43 11.15 -5.71
CA MET A 124 0.04 11.57 -5.89
C MET A 124 -0.18 12.29 -7.22
N GLU A 125 0.72 13.19 -7.62
CA GLU A 125 0.69 13.89 -8.90
C GLU A 125 0.92 12.96 -10.11
N SER A 126 1.56 11.82 -9.88
CA SER A 126 1.76 10.78 -10.89
C SER A 126 0.60 9.80 -11.01
N GLY A 127 -0.51 10.03 -10.29
CA GLY A 127 -1.73 9.23 -10.39
C GLY A 127 -1.83 8.05 -9.42
N ALA A 128 -1.14 8.11 -8.29
CA ALA A 128 -1.33 7.13 -7.22
C ALA A 128 -2.69 7.31 -6.53
N ASP A 129 -3.44 6.21 -6.37
CA ASP A 129 -4.67 6.19 -5.56
C ASP A 129 -4.36 6.07 -4.07
N PHE A 130 -3.22 5.48 -3.74
CA PHE A 130 -2.68 5.36 -2.38
C PHE A 130 -1.19 5.66 -2.36
N ILE A 131 -0.74 6.25 -1.26
CA ILE A 131 0.68 6.21 -0.90
C ILE A 131 0.89 5.25 0.28
N LYS A 132 1.95 4.46 0.20
CA LYS A 132 2.28 3.41 1.16
C LYS A 132 3.67 3.65 1.74
N THR A 133 3.85 3.41 3.05
CA THR A 133 5.13 3.69 3.70
C THR A 133 6.25 2.83 3.18
N SER A 134 6.07 1.51 3.14
CA SER A 134 7.21 0.59 3.04
C SER A 134 6.85 -0.74 2.37
N THR A 135 7.86 -1.42 1.86
CA THR A 135 7.76 -2.80 1.35
C THR A 135 7.65 -3.83 2.47
N GLY A 136 8.14 -3.53 3.66
CA GLY A 136 8.34 -4.49 4.74
C GLY A 136 9.58 -5.38 4.54
N LYS A 137 10.48 -5.03 3.61
CA LYS A 137 11.72 -5.76 3.28
C LYS A 137 12.99 -5.01 3.69
N CYS A 138 12.86 -3.73 4.06
CA CYS A 138 13.94 -2.94 4.62
C CYS A 138 13.94 -3.02 6.15
N GLN A 139 15.09 -2.67 6.75
CA GLN A 139 15.27 -2.69 8.20
C GLN A 139 14.28 -1.75 8.92
N VAL A 140 14.10 -0.54 8.39
CA VAL A 140 13.13 0.42 8.89
C VAL A 140 11.91 0.42 7.95
N SER A 141 10.75 0.13 8.50
CA SER A 141 9.48 0.09 7.76
C SER A 141 8.58 1.26 8.17
N ALA A 142 7.29 1.03 8.43
CA ALA A 142 6.39 2.08 8.87
C ALA A 142 6.83 2.66 10.23
N THR A 143 6.86 4.00 10.31
CA THR A 143 7.02 4.72 11.58
C THR A 143 5.91 5.76 11.75
N PRO A 144 5.57 6.12 13.00
CA PRO A 144 4.57 7.18 13.27
C PRO A 144 4.96 8.52 12.66
N GLU A 145 6.25 8.86 12.67
CA GLU A 145 6.77 10.10 12.09
C GLU A 145 6.56 10.14 10.58
N ALA A 146 6.92 9.06 9.87
CA ALA A 146 6.69 8.95 8.44
C ALA A 146 5.20 9.01 8.11
N ALA A 147 4.36 8.32 8.88
CA ALA A 147 2.90 8.35 8.71
C ALA A 147 2.33 9.77 8.89
N TRP A 148 2.81 10.50 9.89
CA TRP A 148 2.41 11.89 10.10
C TRP A 148 2.75 12.77 8.90
N VAL A 149 3.98 12.67 8.36
CA VAL A 149 4.42 13.44 7.19
C VAL A 149 3.60 13.10 5.96
N MET A 150 3.35 11.82 5.72
CA MET A 150 2.55 11.34 4.59
C MET A 150 1.09 11.80 4.69
N CYS A 151 0.48 11.70 5.87
CA CYS A 151 -0.89 12.21 6.10
C CYS A 151 -0.95 13.73 5.92
N ARG A 152 0.08 14.48 6.33
CA ARG A 152 0.19 15.92 6.04
C ARG A 152 0.20 16.18 4.54
N ALA A 153 1.01 15.44 3.79
CA ALA A 153 1.06 15.58 2.33
C ALA A 153 -0.29 15.27 1.67
N ILE A 154 -0.99 14.20 2.11
CA ILE A 154 -2.34 13.87 1.61
C ILE A 154 -3.33 15.00 1.92
N ARG A 155 -3.32 15.53 3.13
CA ARG A 155 -4.22 16.63 3.52
C ARG A 155 -3.97 17.87 2.68
N ASP A 156 -2.71 18.24 2.50
CA ASP A 156 -2.32 19.43 1.75
C ASP A 156 -2.69 19.25 0.26
N TYR A 157 -2.44 18.08 -0.32
CA TYR A 157 -2.85 17.74 -1.68
C TYR A 157 -4.38 17.76 -1.87
N TYR A 158 -5.14 17.19 -0.93
CA TYR A 158 -6.60 17.25 -0.94
C TYR A 158 -7.13 18.69 -0.85
N SER A 159 -6.49 19.53 -0.04
CA SER A 159 -6.84 20.94 0.10
C SER A 159 -6.70 21.71 -1.21
N GLU A 160 -5.70 21.37 -2.02
CA GLU A 160 -5.39 22.04 -3.30
C GLU A 160 -6.20 21.48 -4.47
N THR A 161 -6.41 20.17 -4.51
CA THR A 161 -6.98 19.49 -5.68
C THR A 161 -8.40 18.97 -5.50
N GLY A 162 -8.84 18.79 -4.26
CA GLY A 162 -10.08 18.09 -3.94
C GLY A 162 -10.03 16.56 -4.13
N ILE A 163 -8.87 16.00 -4.52
CA ILE A 163 -8.70 14.57 -4.79
C ILE A 163 -8.32 13.84 -3.50
N MET A 164 -9.11 12.83 -3.13
CA MET A 164 -8.81 11.98 -1.98
C MET A 164 -7.83 10.88 -2.35
N ILE A 165 -6.71 10.83 -1.64
CA ILE A 165 -5.69 9.80 -1.77
C ILE A 165 -5.67 8.93 -0.52
N GLY A 166 -5.56 7.62 -0.69
CA GLY A 166 -5.51 6.68 0.41
C GLY A 166 -4.13 6.60 1.07
N PHE A 167 -4.12 6.16 2.33
CA PHE A 167 -2.90 5.93 3.09
C PHE A 167 -2.78 4.46 3.51
N LYS A 168 -1.59 3.87 3.33
CA LYS A 168 -1.29 2.49 3.72
C LYS A 168 0.03 2.39 4.49
N PRO A 169 0.04 2.47 5.83
CA PRO A 169 1.21 2.06 6.61
C PRO A 169 1.44 0.56 6.44
N ALA A 170 2.69 0.14 6.30
CA ALA A 170 3.05 -1.26 6.08
C ALA A 170 4.44 -1.60 6.61
N GLY A 171 4.57 -2.83 7.14
CA GLY A 171 5.79 -3.36 7.73
C GLY A 171 5.97 -2.96 9.19
N GLY A 172 6.27 -3.94 10.04
CA GLY A 172 6.47 -3.74 11.48
C GLY A 172 5.20 -3.64 12.33
N ILE A 173 4.02 -3.59 11.74
CA ILE A 173 2.74 -3.46 12.45
C ILE A 173 2.25 -4.87 12.80
N VAL A 174 2.34 -5.24 14.06
CA VAL A 174 2.11 -6.62 14.54
C VAL A 174 0.97 -6.70 15.55
N THR A 175 0.91 -5.75 16.48
CA THR A 175 -0.07 -5.75 17.57
C THR A 175 -1.29 -4.88 17.24
N PRO A 176 -2.44 -5.10 17.88
CA PRO A 176 -3.58 -4.19 17.81
C PRO A 176 -3.22 -2.76 18.21
N ASP A 177 -2.38 -2.56 19.21
CA ASP A 177 -1.92 -1.23 19.63
C ASP A 177 -1.11 -0.52 18.53
N ASP A 178 -0.23 -1.25 17.81
CA ASP A 178 0.45 -0.69 16.64
C ASP A 178 -0.57 -0.19 15.61
N ALA A 179 -1.61 -0.97 15.34
CA ALA A 179 -2.65 -0.61 14.38
C ALA A 179 -3.46 0.61 14.82
N LEU A 180 -3.81 0.69 16.11
CA LEU A 180 -4.54 1.81 16.70
C LEU A 180 -3.74 3.11 16.60
N LEU A 181 -2.42 3.07 16.72
CA LEU A 181 -1.57 4.24 16.55
C LEU A 181 -1.76 4.87 15.16
N TYR A 182 -1.67 4.06 14.09
CA TYR A 182 -1.89 4.56 12.71
C TYR A 182 -3.34 4.98 12.47
N TYR A 183 -4.31 4.27 13.04
CA TYR A 183 -5.72 4.67 13.00
C TYR A 183 -5.92 6.07 13.59
N PHE A 184 -5.33 6.36 14.74
CA PHE A 184 -5.44 7.68 15.36
C PHE A 184 -4.70 8.77 14.60
N ILE A 185 -3.55 8.47 13.96
CA ILE A 185 -2.88 9.42 13.08
C ILE A 185 -3.81 9.80 11.92
N VAL A 186 -4.38 8.83 11.21
CA VAL A 186 -5.30 9.08 10.10
C VAL A 186 -6.54 9.84 10.56
N LYS A 187 -7.16 9.42 11.68
CA LYS A 187 -8.33 10.06 12.24
C LYS A 187 -8.10 11.55 12.54
N ASN A 188 -6.96 11.87 13.15
CA ASN A 188 -6.66 13.22 13.60
C ASN A 188 -6.16 14.13 12.46
N MET A 189 -5.43 13.56 11.49
CA MET A 189 -4.83 14.32 10.40
C MET A 189 -5.75 14.49 9.19
N LEU A 190 -6.52 13.44 8.85
CA LEU A 190 -7.33 13.39 7.65
C LEU A 190 -8.84 13.39 7.94
N GLY A 191 -9.21 12.96 9.13
CA GLY A 191 -10.62 12.92 9.56
C GLY A 191 -11.34 11.61 9.20
N PRO A 192 -12.62 11.49 9.63
CA PRO A 192 -13.35 10.23 9.55
C PRO A 192 -13.66 9.75 8.13
N LYS A 193 -13.64 10.62 7.14
CA LYS A 193 -13.86 10.26 5.74
C LYS A 193 -12.80 9.30 5.21
N TRP A 194 -11.60 9.32 5.75
CA TRP A 194 -10.51 8.40 5.39
C TRP A 194 -10.58 7.05 6.09
N LEU A 195 -11.36 6.91 7.14
CA LEU A 195 -11.43 5.66 7.93
C LEU A 195 -12.35 4.61 7.28
N THR A 196 -12.13 4.39 6.00
CA THR A 196 -12.81 3.37 5.20
C THR A 196 -11.78 2.51 4.46
N PRO A 197 -12.12 1.29 4.04
CA PRO A 197 -11.21 0.45 3.24
C PRO A 197 -10.77 1.09 1.92
N ASP A 198 -11.48 2.07 1.42
CA ASP A 198 -11.15 2.76 0.17
C ASP A 198 -10.04 3.79 0.32
N TYR A 199 -9.77 4.23 1.56
CA TYR A 199 -8.76 5.27 1.82
C TYR A 199 -7.79 4.95 2.96
N PHE A 200 -8.05 3.92 3.76
CA PHE A 200 -7.14 3.50 4.83
C PHE A 200 -6.97 1.98 4.84
N ARG A 201 -5.73 1.55 4.72
CA ARG A 201 -5.33 0.15 4.78
C ARG A 201 -4.14 -0.01 5.71
N ILE A 202 -4.01 -1.16 6.33
CA ILE A 202 -2.82 -1.55 7.09
C ILE A 202 -2.20 -2.77 6.40
N GLY A 203 -0.94 -2.65 5.98
CA GLY A 203 -0.19 -3.74 5.37
C GLY A 203 0.53 -4.56 6.43
N ALA A 204 -0.02 -5.73 6.77
CA ALA A 204 0.54 -6.60 7.79
C ALA A 204 0.29 -8.07 7.47
N SER A 205 1.13 -8.97 7.96
CA SER A 205 0.98 -10.41 7.80
C SER A 205 0.43 -11.11 9.04
N ARG A 206 0.72 -10.62 10.24
CA ARG A 206 0.33 -11.26 11.51
C ARG A 206 -0.79 -10.53 12.26
N LEU A 207 -1.01 -9.27 11.96
CA LEU A 207 -1.93 -8.40 12.69
C LEU A 207 -3.36 -8.96 12.75
N ALA A 208 -3.87 -9.49 11.64
CA ALA A 208 -5.23 -10.04 11.62
C ALA A 208 -5.40 -11.20 12.61
N ASN A 209 -4.42 -12.12 12.66
CA ASN A 209 -4.42 -13.19 13.66
C ASN A 209 -4.35 -12.66 15.09
N ASN A 210 -3.51 -11.66 15.34
CA ASN A 210 -3.34 -11.10 16.68
C ASN A 210 -4.62 -10.41 17.16
N ILE A 211 -5.28 -9.64 16.28
CA ILE A 211 -6.59 -9.04 16.59
C ILE A 211 -7.63 -10.12 16.89
N LEU A 212 -7.71 -11.15 16.05
CA LEU A 212 -8.67 -12.25 16.27
C LEU A 212 -8.41 -13.04 17.54
N SER A 213 -7.14 -13.23 17.90
CA SER A 213 -6.75 -13.91 19.14
C SER A 213 -7.14 -13.10 20.38
N GLU A 214 -7.11 -11.78 20.32
CA GLU A 214 -7.58 -10.90 21.41
C GLU A 214 -9.12 -10.90 21.50
N LEU A 215 -9.81 -10.87 20.36
CA LEU A 215 -11.27 -10.88 20.33
C LEU A 215 -11.85 -12.25 20.70
N HIS A 216 -11.09 -13.32 20.48
CA HIS A 216 -11.52 -14.70 20.75
C HIS A 216 -10.46 -15.49 21.51
N PRO A 217 -10.23 -15.20 22.81
CA PRO A 217 -9.24 -15.90 23.61
C PRO A 217 -9.48 -17.42 23.61
N GLY A 218 -8.42 -18.20 23.41
CA GLY A 218 -8.47 -19.66 23.44
C GLY A 218 -8.83 -20.36 22.12
N LYS A 219 -9.08 -19.60 21.03
CA LYS A 219 -9.16 -20.19 19.68
C LYS A 219 -7.75 -20.32 19.08
N PRO A 220 -7.48 -21.36 18.26
CA PRO A 220 -6.22 -21.48 17.55
C PRO A 220 -6.02 -20.33 16.57
N ALA A 221 -4.76 -20.03 16.25
CA ALA A 221 -4.45 -19.07 15.18
C ALA A 221 -5.10 -19.49 13.85
N TYR A 222 -5.61 -18.54 13.10
CA TYR A 222 -6.40 -18.82 11.91
C TYR A 222 -5.53 -19.08 10.66
N PHE A 223 -4.28 -18.62 10.65
CA PHE A 223 -3.29 -18.86 9.58
C PHE A 223 -1.86 -18.56 10.02
#